data_8e012c3d0ab39294b29331a2ee313273
#
_entry.id   8e012c3d0ab39294b29331a2ee313273
#
_cell.length_a   1.000
_cell.length_b   1.000
_cell.length_c   1.000
_cell.angle_alpha   90.00
_cell.angle_beta   90.00
_cell.angle_gamma   90.00
#
_symmetry.space_group_name_H-M   'P 1'
#
loop_
_entity.id
_entity.type
_entity.pdbx_description
1 polymer ?
#
loop_
_entity_poly.entity_id
_entity_poly.type
_entity_poly.pdbx_seq_one_letter_code
_entity_poly.pdbx_strand_id
1 'polypeptide(L)'
;MPGDRDFIQILDAALAESVRKSGGWLVCRLGCTECCIGPFPITRLDAVRLREGLAELQQTGPARAARVLQRSREAVARGAENEEDACPVLDPETGACDLYAARPVTCRTFGPPMRWGSEPLGICELNFQGATDEEIAACEVALDVRQLEAGLLDSLERATGAAGETSAALALLNIPDRSPAST
;
A
#
# COMPACT_ATOMS: atom_id res chain seq x y z
N MET A 1 -1.06 -14.49 8.54
CA MET A 1 -2.38 -15.08 8.90
C MET A 1 -2.78 -16.13 7.86
N PRO A 2 -3.54 -17.21 8.20
CA PRO A 2 -4.11 -18.09 7.20
C PRO A 2 -4.97 -17.30 6.20
N GLY A 3 -4.83 -17.58 4.91
CA GLY A 3 -5.55 -16.88 3.83
C GLY A 3 -4.96 -15.54 3.38
N ASP A 4 -4.11 -14.90 4.16
CA ASP A 4 -3.51 -13.61 3.80
C ASP A 4 -2.56 -13.73 2.60
N ARG A 5 -1.78 -14.80 2.56
CA ARG A 5 -0.89 -15.08 1.43
C ARG A 5 -1.68 -15.28 0.13
N ASP A 6 -2.77 -16.03 0.21
CA ASP A 6 -3.62 -16.31 -0.96
C ASP A 6 -4.28 -15.01 -1.46
N PHE A 7 -4.74 -14.16 -0.53
CA PHE A 7 -5.27 -12.85 -0.85
C PHE A 7 -4.24 -11.98 -1.62
N ILE A 8 -3.02 -11.89 -1.12
CA ILE A 8 -1.94 -11.13 -1.79
C ILE A 8 -1.58 -11.73 -3.14
N GLN A 9 -1.57 -13.06 -3.28
CA GLN A 9 -1.30 -13.71 -4.57
C GLN A 9 -2.38 -13.38 -5.61
N ILE A 10 -3.65 -13.34 -5.22
CA ILE A 10 -4.75 -12.94 -6.10
C ILE A 10 -4.58 -11.49 -6.55
N LEU A 11 -4.27 -10.59 -5.60
CA LEU A 11 -3.98 -9.18 -5.91
C LEU A 11 -2.82 -9.01 -6.87
N ASP A 12 -1.70 -9.67 -6.61
CA ASP A 12 -0.51 -9.55 -7.44
C ASP A 12 -0.73 -10.14 -8.85
N ALA A 13 -1.53 -11.21 -8.97
CA ALA A 13 -1.91 -11.77 -10.26
C ALA A 13 -2.81 -10.80 -11.07
N ALA A 14 -3.78 -10.17 -10.42
CA ALA A 14 -4.65 -9.19 -11.07
C ALA A 14 -3.87 -7.91 -11.46
N LEU A 15 -2.98 -7.44 -10.61
CA LEU A 15 -2.06 -6.34 -10.93
C LEU A 15 -1.21 -6.68 -12.16
N ALA A 16 -0.58 -7.86 -12.18
CA ALA A 16 0.24 -8.29 -13.31
C ALA A 16 -0.56 -8.34 -14.62
N GLU A 17 -1.81 -8.79 -14.56
CA GLU A 17 -2.70 -8.81 -15.72
C GLU A 17 -3.07 -7.39 -16.19
N SER A 18 -3.39 -6.47 -15.26
CA SER A 18 -3.68 -5.08 -15.62
C SER A 18 -2.46 -4.38 -16.22
N VAL A 19 -1.27 -4.61 -15.65
CA VAL A 19 0.01 -4.12 -16.20
C VAL A 19 0.23 -4.65 -17.61
N ARG A 20 0.01 -5.95 -17.83
CA ARG A 20 0.15 -6.58 -19.14
C ARG A 20 -0.80 -5.99 -20.18
N LYS A 21 -2.07 -5.77 -19.83
CA LYS A 21 -3.07 -5.15 -20.71
C LYS A 21 -2.74 -3.70 -21.04
N SER A 22 -2.27 -2.96 -20.05
CA SER A 22 -1.95 -1.54 -20.17
C SER A 22 -0.71 -1.27 -21.04
N GLY A 23 0.25 -2.19 -21.06
CA GLY A 23 1.42 -2.08 -21.93
C GLY A 23 2.13 -0.73 -21.86
N GLY A 24 2.25 -0.07 -22.99
CA GLY A 24 2.93 1.22 -23.12
C GLY A 24 2.23 2.42 -22.48
N TRP A 25 0.99 2.27 -22.02
CA TRP A 25 0.28 3.32 -21.30
C TRP A 25 0.80 3.55 -19.87
N LEU A 26 1.52 2.56 -19.31
CA LEU A 26 2.11 2.67 -17.97
C LEU A 26 3.52 3.22 -18.05
N VAL A 27 3.78 4.31 -17.34
CA VAL A 27 5.10 4.92 -17.19
C VAL A 27 5.78 4.56 -15.88
N CYS A 28 5.13 3.71 -15.07
CA CYS A 28 5.66 3.25 -13.78
C CYS A 28 7.01 2.54 -13.97
N ARG A 29 8.03 3.00 -13.23
CA ARG A 29 9.38 2.43 -13.26
C ARG A 29 10.05 2.62 -11.89
N LEU A 30 11.15 1.93 -11.67
CA LEU A 30 11.99 2.18 -10.50
C LEU A 30 12.41 3.66 -10.46
N GLY A 31 12.26 4.28 -9.30
CA GLY A 31 12.50 5.73 -9.10
C GLY A 31 11.29 6.61 -9.37
N CYS A 32 10.15 6.07 -9.84
CA CYS A 32 8.87 6.78 -9.81
C CYS A 32 8.31 6.73 -8.38
N THR A 33 8.03 7.89 -7.78
CA THR A 33 7.66 8.01 -6.37
C THR A 33 6.31 8.67 -6.14
N GLU A 34 5.56 9.00 -7.18
CA GLU A 34 4.28 9.72 -7.09
C GLU A 34 3.27 9.03 -6.14
N CYS A 35 3.19 7.71 -6.19
CA CYS A 35 2.34 6.93 -5.29
C CYS A 35 2.89 6.78 -3.85
N CYS A 36 4.03 7.39 -3.55
CA CYS A 36 4.68 7.37 -2.24
C CYS A 36 4.62 8.72 -1.52
N ILE A 37 3.94 9.71 -2.10
CA ILE A 37 3.79 11.04 -1.52
C ILE A 37 2.36 11.21 -1.01
N GLY A 38 2.21 11.73 0.19
CA GLY A 38 0.94 11.99 0.84
C GLY A 38 0.57 10.99 1.95
N PRO A 39 -0.47 11.32 2.72
CA PRO A 39 -0.98 10.47 3.79
C PRO A 39 -1.89 9.41 3.19
N PHE A 40 -1.41 8.18 3.08
CA PHE A 40 -2.24 7.05 2.65
C PHE A 40 -2.71 6.26 3.87
N PRO A 41 -4.03 6.18 4.12
CA PRO A 41 -4.55 5.25 5.10
C PRO A 41 -4.31 3.82 4.64
N ILE A 42 -3.92 2.97 5.56
CA ILE A 42 -3.72 1.55 5.35
C ILE A 42 -4.55 0.74 6.34
N THR A 43 -4.97 -0.46 5.95
CA THR A 43 -5.70 -1.34 6.84
C THR A 43 -4.83 -1.89 7.97
N ARG A 44 -5.44 -2.40 9.03
CA ARG A 44 -4.70 -3.11 10.11
C ARG A 44 -4.00 -4.36 9.59
N LEU A 45 -4.53 -4.96 8.55
CA LEU A 45 -3.90 -6.10 7.89
C LEU A 45 -2.61 -5.69 7.17
N ASP A 46 -2.63 -4.55 6.47
CA ASP A 46 -1.43 -3.96 5.88
C ASP A 46 -0.39 -3.57 6.93
N ALA A 47 -0.85 -3.06 8.08
CA ALA A 47 0.03 -2.76 9.20
C ALA A 47 0.77 -4.02 9.73
N VAL A 48 0.09 -5.18 9.77
CA VAL A 48 0.74 -6.45 10.10
C VAL A 48 1.79 -6.82 9.06
N ARG A 49 1.45 -6.76 7.77
CA ARG A 49 2.39 -7.06 6.67
C ARG A 49 3.62 -6.16 6.69
N LEU A 50 3.44 -4.85 6.92
CA LEU A 50 4.56 -3.91 7.03
C LEU A 50 5.50 -4.25 8.19
N ARG A 51 4.95 -4.63 9.35
CA ARG A 51 5.77 -5.04 10.50
C ARG A 51 6.52 -6.35 10.25
N GLU A 52 5.87 -7.31 9.62
CA GLU A 52 6.52 -8.57 9.21
C GLU A 52 7.65 -8.30 8.21
N GLY A 53 7.41 -7.47 7.19
CA GLY A 53 8.45 -7.07 6.24
C GLY A 53 9.59 -6.28 6.88
N LEU A 54 9.30 -5.42 7.86
CA LEU A 54 10.34 -4.72 8.62
C LEU A 54 11.18 -5.69 9.47
N ALA A 55 10.54 -6.68 10.10
CA ALA A 55 11.25 -7.70 10.87
C ALA A 55 12.19 -8.55 9.99
N GLU A 56 11.77 -8.88 8.78
CA GLU A 56 12.62 -9.52 7.78
C GLU A 56 13.78 -8.61 7.33
N LEU A 57 13.48 -7.34 7.06
CA LEU A 57 14.51 -6.36 6.70
C LEU A 57 15.51 -6.12 7.83
N GLN A 58 15.10 -6.19 9.08
CA GLN A 58 16.03 -6.10 10.24
C GLN A 58 17.06 -7.23 10.25
N GLN A 59 16.72 -8.40 9.73
CA GLN A 59 17.63 -9.55 9.64
C GLN A 59 18.54 -9.47 8.40
N THR A 60 18.01 -8.99 7.27
CA THR A 60 18.71 -9.03 5.98
C THR A 60 19.44 -7.73 5.64
N GLY A 61 19.02 -6.61 6.23
CA GLY A 61 19.54 -5.27 5.96
C GLY A 61 19.35 -4.32 7.15
N PRO A 62 19.98 -4.56 8.31
CA PRO A 62 19.71 -3.82 9.55
C PRO A 62 19.91 -2.30 9.42
N ALA A 63 20.86 -1.85 8.62
CA ALA A 63 21.06 -0.42 8.38
C ALA A 63 19.88 0.21 7.61
N ARG A 64 19.31 -0.50 6.62
CA ARG A 64 18.12 -0.04 5.90
C ARG A 64 16.91 -0.01 6.84
N ALA A 65 16.70 -1.05 7.63
CA ALA A 65 15.62 -1.10 8.61
C ALA A 65 15.70 0.05 9.63
N ALA A 66 16.91 0.38 10.09
CA ALA A 66 17.15 1.52 10.99
C ALA A 66 16.75 2.87 10.33
N ARG A 67 17.05 3.05 9.03
CA ARG A 67 16.63 4.25 8.27
C ARG A 67 15.10 4.33 8.12
N VAL A 68 14.43 3.21 7.82
CA VAL A 68 12.96 3.15 7.77
C VAL A 68 12.35 3.59 9.11
N LEU A 69 12.82 3.04 10.22
CA LEU A 69 12.37 3.41 11.57
C LEU A 69 12.65 4.88 11.90
N GLN A 70 13.79 5.41 11.47
CA GLN A 70 14.13 6.83 11.66
C GLN A 70 13.13 7.72 10.90
N ARG A 71 12.91 7.47 9.60
CA ARG A 71 11.93 8.22 8.80
C ARG A 71 10.51 8.11 9.37
N SER A 72 10.15 6.94 9.91
CA SER A 72 8.83 6.76 10.55
C SER A 72 8.68 7.64 11.79
N ARG A 73 9.72 7.76 12.65
CA ARG A 73 9.70 8.64 13.82
C ARG A 73 9.60 10.12 13.41
N GLU A 74 10.32 10.50 12.38
CA GLU A 74 10.28 11.86 11.85
C GLU A 74 8.91 12.21 11.27
N ALA A 75 8.28 11.29 10.53
CA ALA A 75 6.93 11.48 10.00
C ALA A 75 5.90 11.66 11.14
N VAL A 76 5.93 10.80 12.16
CA VAL A 76 5.05 10.92 13.34
C VAL A 76 5.30 12.23 14.09
N ALA A 77 6.55 12.65 14.24
CA ALA A 77 6.89 13.90 14.92
C ALA A 77 6.39 15.15 14.18
N ARG A 78 6.31 15.09 12.83
CA ARG A 78 5.73 16.16 12.01
C ARG A 78 4.20 16.18 11.98
N GLY A 79 3.56 15.11 12.46
CA GLY A 79 2.08 15.01 12.49
C GLY A 79 1.50 14.12 11.40
N ALA A 80 2.27 13.24 10.78
CA ALA A 80 1.91 12.09 9.89
C ALA A 80 0.82 12.29 8.80
N GLU A 81 0.23 13.49 8.67
CA GLU A 81 -0.90 13.78 7.78
C GLU A 81 -0.58 14.89 6.76
N ASN A 82 0.71 15.18 6.53
CA ASN A 82 1.09 16.19 5.57
C ASN A 82 1.06 15.60 4.14
N GLU A 83 0.32 16.25 3.26
CA GLU A 83 0.16 15.85 1.85
C GLU A 83 1.47 15.84 1.05
N GLU A 84 2.48 16.55 1.51
CA GLU A 84 3.80 16.62 0.88
C GLU A 84 4.80 15.59 1.45
N ASP A 85 4.44 14.88 2.51
CA ASP A 85 5.36 13.93 3.14
C ASP A 85 5.50 12.64 2.33
N ALA A 86 6.74 12.23 2.15
CA ALA A 86 7.06 10.95 1.54
C ALA A 86 6.78 9.79 2.53
N CYS A 87 6.30 8.67 1.99
CA CYS A 87 6.14 7.44 2.74
C CYS A 87 7.45 7.04 3.45
N PRO A 88 7.44 6.69 4.74
CA PRO A 88 8.67 6.38 5.48
C PRO A 88 9.44 5.16 4.97
N VAL A 89 8.82 4.30 4.18
CA VAL A 89 9.50 3.17 3.54
C VAL A 89 10.13 3.50 2.18
N LEU A 90 9.91 4.70 1.67
CA LEU A 90 10.61 5.18 0.47
C LEU A 90 12.06 5.50 0.82
N ASP A 91 12.99 4.91 0.09
CA ASP A 91 14.40 5.32 0.16
C ASP A 91 14.62 6.54 -0.74
N PRO A 92 14.93 7.72 -0.18
CA PRO A 92 15.06 8.95 -0.96
C PRO A 92 16.27 8.97 -1.89
N GLU A 93 17.28 8.12 -1.66
CA GLU A 93 18.48 8.05 -2.49
C GLU A 93 18.23 7.26 -3.78
N THR A 94 17.43 6.20 -3.68
CA THR A 94 17.20 5.27 -4.80
C THR A 94 15.81 5.41 -5.43
N GLY A 95 14.87 6.06 -4.74
CA GLY A 95 13.45 6.08 -5.12
C GLY A 95 12.79 4.70 -5.01
N ALA A 96 13.39 3.76 -4.29
CA ALA A 96 12.86 2.43 -4.10
C ALA A 96 12.11 2.28 -2.77
N CYS A 97 11.09 1.42 -2.76
CA CYS A 97 10.41 1.04 -1.53
C CYS A 97 11.24 -0.01 -0.78
N ASP A 98 11.71 0.30 0.43
CA ASP A 98 12.49 -0.62 1.28
C ASP A 98 11.71 -1.87 1.69
N LEU A 99 10.37 -1.82 1.70
CA LEU A 99 9.46 -2.91 2.03
C LEU A 99 8.55 -3.30 0.85
N TYR A 100 9.07 -3.29 -0.38
CA TYR A 100 8.26 -3.48 -1.60
C TYR A 100 7.43 -4.76 -1.58
N ALA A 101 7.96 -5.86 -1.07
CA ALA A 101 7.23 -7.13 -0.97
C ALA A 101 6.08 -7.08 0.05
N ALA A 102 6.21 -6.24 1.07
CA ALA A 102 5.22 -6.04 2.14
C ALA A 102 4.34 -4.80 1.94
N ARG A 103 4.37 -4.19 0.73
CA ARG A 103 3.60 -2.97 0.46
C ARG A 103 2.10 -3.17 0.68
N PRO A 104 1.39 -2.14 1.19
CA PRO A 104 -0.06 -2.15 1.40
C PRO A 104 -0.87 -2.45 0.14
N VAL A 105 -2.11 -2.87 0.33
CA VAL A 105 -3.08 -3.11 -0.76
C VAL A 105 -3.21 -1.87 -1.64
N THR A 106 -3.37 -0.69 -1.06
CA THR A 106 -3.44 0.59 -1.79
C THR A 106 -2.24 0.76 -2.73
N CYS A 107 -1.01 0.45 -2.27
CA CYS A 107 0.18 0.54 -3.10
C CYS A 107 0.25 -0.53 -4.20
N ARG A 108 -0.49 -1.65 -4.04
CA ARG A 108 -0.56 -2.73 -5.04
C ARG A 108 -1.58 -2.46 -6.12
N THR A 109 -2.63 -1.73 -5.78
CA THR A 109 -3.79 -1.52 -6.66
C THR A 109 -3.81 -0.13 -7.31
N PHE A 110 -2.95 0.79 -6.89
CA PHE A 110 -2.84 2.12 -7.47
C PHE A 110 -1.94 2.12 -8.71
N GLY A 111 -2.37 2.84 -9.74
CA GLY A 111 -1.57 3.11 -10.94
C GLY A 111 -2.16 2.54 -12.22
N PRO A 112 -2.23 1.22 -12.43
CA PRO A 112 -2.94 0.64 -13.56
C PRO A 112 -4.46 0.62 -13.30
N PRO A 113 -5.30 0.53 -14.36
CA PRO A 113 -6.74 0.48 -14.21
C PRO A 113 -7.19 -0.86 -13.62
N MET A 114 -7.69 -0.76 -12.41
CA MET A 114 -8.25 -1.89 -11.68
C MET A 114 -9.59 -1.49 -11.08
N ARG A 115 -10.42 -2.48 -10.79
CA ARG A 115 -11.73 -2.27 -10.19
C ARG A 115 -11.97 -3.25 -9.05
N TRP A 116 -12.47 -2.74 -7.95
CA TRP A 116 -12.84 -3.54 -6.79
C TRP A 116 -14.34 -3.78 -6.77
N GLY A 117 -14.76 -4.91 -7.26
CA GLY A 117 -16.17 -5.15 -7.57
C GLY A 117 -16.68 -4.19 -8.65
N SER A 118 -17.60 -3.28 -8.31
CA SER A 118 -18.10 -2.22 -9.20
C SER A 118 -17.36 -0.88 -9.06
N GLU A 119 -16.45 -0.74 -8.07
CA GLU A 119 -15.78 0.52 -7.78
C GLU A 119 -14.43 0.61 -8.48
N PRO A 120 -14.19 1.62 -9.34
CA PRO A 120 -12.88 1.84 -9.93
C PRO A 120 -11.87 2.23 -8.86
N LEU A 121 -10.66 1.71 -9.00
CA LEU A 121 -9.53 2.10 -8.17
C LEU A 121 -8.75 3.24 -8.84
N GLY A 122 -7.93 3.95 -8.04
CA GLY A 122 -7.20 5.11 -8.53
C GLY A 122 -6.18 4.75 -9.61
N ILE A 123 -6.28 5.42 -10.75
CA ILE A 123 -5.28 5.38 -11.82
C ILE A 123 -4.33 6.55 -11.58
N CYS A 124 -3.01 6.29 -11.68
CA CYS A 124 -2.03 7.35 -11.60
C CYS A 124 -2.17 8.30 -12.81
N GLU A 125 -2.24 9.58 -12.56
CA GLU A 125 -2.40 10.61 -13.59
C GLU A 125 -1.24 10.67 -14.60
N LEU A 126 -0.08 10.11 -14.26
CA LEU A 126 1.04 9.97 -15.19
C LEU A 126 0.82 8.85 -16.21
N ASN A 127 -0.07 7.90 -15.92
CA ASN A 127 -0.42 6.82 -16.82
C ASN A 127 -1.56 7.24 -17.76
N PHE A 128 -1.70 6.55 -18.86
CA PHE A 128 -2.80 6.74 -19.83
C PHE A 128 -2.92 8.16 -20.38
N GLN A 129 -1.82 8.89 -20.49
CA GLN A 129 -1.82 10.24 -21.06
C GLN A 129 -2.27 10.21 -22.52
N GLY A 130 -3.42 10.87 -22.80
CA GLY A 130 -4.01 10.92 -24.12
C GLY A 130 -4.82 9.68 -24.54
N ALA A 131 -4.99 8.69 -23.65
CA ALA A 131 -5.88 7.58 -23.90
C ALA A 131 -7.36 7.97 -23.78
N THR A 132 -8.23 7.29 -24.53
CA THR A 132 -9.69 7.42 -24.39
C THR A 132 -10.19 6.56 -23.23
N ASP A 133 -11.43 6.84 -22.78
CA ASP A 133 -12.07 6.04 -21.73
C ASP A 133 -12.23 4.56 -22.16
N GLU A 134 -12.46 4.31 -23.45
CA GLU A 134 -12.58 2.95 -24.00
C GLU A 134 -11.21 2.21 -23.95
N GLU A 135 -10.12 2.91 -24.22
CA GLU A 135 -8.77 2.32 -24.13
C GLU A 135 -8.41 1.99 -22.69
N ILE A 136 -8.74 2.86 -21.75
CA ILE A 136 -8.56 2.63 -20.31
C ILE A 136 -9.40 1.42 -19.86
N ALA A 137 -10.69 1.39 -20.23
CA ALA A 137 -11.61 0.31 -19.87
C ALA A 137 -11.17 -1.05 -20.45
N ALA A 138 -10.56 -1.07 -21.63
CA ALA A 138 -10.02 -2.29 -22.23
C ALA A 138 -8.85 -2.90 -21.42
N CYS A 139 -8.15 -2.06 -20.67
CA CYS A 139 -7.04 -2.47 -19.80
C CYS A 139 -7.48 -2.83 -18.38
N GLU A 140 -8.72 -2.48 -18.01
CA GLU A 140 -9.22 -2.69 -16.65
C GLU A 140 -9.27 -4.17 -16.25
N VAL A 141 -8.90 -4.45 -15.01
CA VAL A 141 -9.03 -5.76 -14.39
C VAL A 141 -9.90 -5.65 -13.13
N ALA A 142 -10.97 -6.45 -13.10
CA ALA A 142 -11.84 -6.54 -11.94
C ALA A 142 -11.27 -7.52 -10.90
N LEU A 143 -11.30 -7.08 -9.65
CA LEU A 143 -11.02 -7.88 -8.46
C LEU A 143 -12.31 -8.12 -7.69
N ASP A 144 -12.57 -9.37 -7.34
CA ASP A 144 -13.68 -9.74 -6.46
C ASP A 144 -13.14 -10.47 -5.23
N VAL A 145 -12.41 -9.73 -4.41
CA VAL A 145 -11.78 -10.25 -3.18
C VAL A 145 -12.23 -9.50 -1.92
N ARG A 146 -13.22 -8.61 -2.06
CA ARG A 146 -13.71 -7.76 -0.95
C ARG A 146 -14.15 -8.59 0.26
N GLN A 147 -14.87 -9.70 0.05
CA GLN A 147 -15.30 -10.58 1.13
C GLN A 147 -14.13 -11.32 1.79
N LEU A 148 -13.10 -11.66 1.01
CA LEU A 148 -11.90 -12.30 1.54
C LEU A 148 -11.13 -11.34 2.44
N GLU A 149 -10.93 -10.10 2.00
CA GLU A 149 -10.28 -9.07 2.81
C GLU A 149 -11.08 -8.77 4.08
N ALA A 150 -12.40 -8.56 3.97
CA ALA A 150 -13.26 -8.33 5.12
C ALA A 150 -13.18 -9.46 6.14
N GLY A 151 -13.20 -10.72 5.70
CA GLY A 151 -13.05 -11.89 6.58
C GLY A 151 -11.69 -11.96 7.27
N LEU A 152 -10.62 -11.50 6.60
CA LEU A 152 -9.29 -11.41 7.21
C LEU A 152 -9.22 -10.27 8.24
N LEU A 153 -9.79 -9.11 7.94
CA LEU A 153 -9.88 -7.97 8.87
C LEU A 153 -10.70 -8.33 10.11
N ASP A 154 -11.89 -8.93 9.94
CA ASP A 154 -12.72 -9.41 11.05
C ASP A 154 -11.98 -10.42 11.93
N SER A 155 -11.18 -11.30 11.32
CA SER A 155 -10.40 -12.29 12.05
C SER A 155 -9.25 -11.64 12.82
N LEU A 156 -8.61 -10.63 12.26
CA LEU A 156 -7.57 -9.84 12.91
C LEU A 156 -8.15 -9.04 14.08
N GLU A 157 -9.27 -8.37 13.87
CA GLU A 157 -9.94 -7.58 14.90
C GLU A 157 -10.36 -8.46 16.10
N ARG A 158 -10.96 -9.62 15.85
CA ARG A 158 -11.30 -10.57 16.91
C ARG A 158 -10.09 -11.09 17.69
N ALA A 159 -8.96 -11.24 17.01
CA ALA A 159 -7.75 -11.76 17.64
C ALA A 159 -6.97 -10.70 18.43
N THR A 160 -7.04 -9.45 18.02
CA THR A 160 -6.14 -8.37 18.52
C THR A 160 -6.88 -7.17 19.09
N GLY A 161 -8.18 -7.01 18.82
CA GLY A 161 -8.94 -5.78 19.10
C GLY A 161 -8.60 -4.61 18.17
N ALA A 162 -7.75 -4.80 17.17
CA ALA A 162 -7.31 -3.73 16.27
C ALA A 162 -8.26 -3.61 15.09
N ALA A 163 -9.01 -2.51 15.03
CA ALA A 163 -9.95 -2.17 13.96
C ALA A 163 -9.54 -0.87 13.24
N GLY A 164 -10.20 -0.60 12.13
CA GLY A 164 -10.05 0.64 11.35
C GLY A 164 -8.75 0.71 10.56
N GLU A 165 -8.35 1.93 10.28
CA GLU A 165 -7.16 2.24 9.47
C GLU A 165 -6.03 2.80 10.34
N THR A 166 -4.86 2.96 9.75
CA THR A 166 -3.66 3.56 10.36
C THR A 166 -2.77 4.14 9.26
N SER A 167 -1.67 4.78 9.62
CA SER A 167 -0.62 5.17 8.67
C SER A 167 0.55 4.20 8.67
N ALA A 168 1.32 4.19 7.59
CA ALA A 168 2.54 3.38 7.51
C ALA A 168 3.53 3.71 8.64
N ALA A 169 3.67 5.00 8.98
CA ALA A 169 4.57 5.44 10.04
C ALA A 169 4.16 4.90 11.42
N LEU A 170 2.89 5.02 11.77
CA LEU A 170 2.36 4.50 13.04
C LEU A 170 2.45 2.98 13.11
N ALA A 171 2.11 2.30 12.01
CA ALA A 171 2.19 0.84 11.89
C ALA A 171 3.61 0.32 12.16
N LEU A 172 4.63 0.94 11.55
CA LEU A 172 6.02 0.54 11.67
C LEU A 172 6.60 0.78 13.06
N LEU A 173 6.11 1.80 13.77
CA LEU A 173 6.49 2.08 15.15
C LEU A 173 5.63 1.33 16.17
N ASN A 174 4.64 0.57 15.73
CA ASN A 174 3.66 -0.10 16.58
C ASN A 174 2.94 0.86 17.55
N ILE A 175 2.67 2.08 17.09
CA ILE A 175 1.96 3.10 17.87
C ILE A 175 0.46 2.93 17.58
N PRO A 176 -0.39 2.81 18.62
CA PRO A 176 -1.83 2.82 18.43
C PRO A 176 -2.28 4.20 17.93
N ASP A 177 -3.24 4.22 17.00
CA ASP A 177 -3.86 5.47 16.60
C ASP A 177 -4.57 6.10 17.78
N ARG A 178 -4.40 7.39 17.94
CA ARG A 178 -5.26 8.17 18.81
C ARG A 178 -6.60 8.31 18.07
N SER A 179 -7.54 7.42 18.31
CA SER A 179 -8.93 7.67 17.92
C SER A 179 -9.32 9.04 18.48
N PRO A 180 -9.88 9.95 17.66
CA PRO A 180 -10.53 11.12 18.24
C PRO A 180 -11.61 10.57 19.17
N ALA A 181 -11.53 10.93 20.44
CA ALA A 181 -12.57 10.61 21.41
C ALA A 181 -13.90 11.09 20.82
N SER A 182 -14.84 10.18 20.63
CA SER A 182 -16.21 10.50 20.24
C SER A 182 -16.77 11.46 21.30
N THR A 183 -16.92 12.72 20.89
CA THR A 183 -17.66 13.74 21.65
C THR A 183 -19.11 13.65 21.26
#